data_7a29d100029a06452659cc45a3d474c3
#
_entry.id   7a29d100029a06452659cc45a3d474c3
#
_cell.length_a   1.000
_cell.length_b   1.000
_cell.length_c   1.000
_cell.angle_alpha   90.00
_cell.angle_beta   90.00
_cell.angle_gamma   90.00
#
_symmetry.space_group_name_H-M   'P 1'
#
loop_
_entity.id
_entity.type
_entity.pdbx_description
1 polymer ?
#
loop_
_entity_poly.entity_id
_entity_poly.type
_entity_poly.pdbx_seq_one_letter_code
_entity_poly.pdbx_strand_id
1 'polypeptide(L)'
;LPDRTADPFVGILLAVVVKLIHLPDARKIAEAETEHNHDGKTSVWQYKHMMLGAIAIFCYVGAEVAIGSMMINVLEETAGLSHKTGANYLAIYWGGAMIGRFIGSAMMSKIAPNKYLAFNAIAAITLIAIAILAGGGAVTMWALLLIGFLNSIMFPTTFSLATKGLGKYTGAASGIICTAIV
;
A
#
# COMPACT_ATOMS: atom_id res chain seq x y z
N LEU A 1 2.03 18.52 -27.78
CA LEU A 1 1.43 17.95 -26.57
C LEU A 1 0.64 16.73 -27.00
N PRO A 2 1.00 15.50 -26.61
CA PRO A 2 0.19 14.33 -26.92
C PRO A 2 -1.11 14.44 -26.12
N ASP A 3 -2.19 14.22 -26.84
CA ASP A 3 -3.57 14.28 -26.42
C ASP A 3 -3.80 13.37 -25.19
N ARG A 4 -4.11 13.99 -24.04
CA ARG A 4 -4.50 13.29 -22.80
C ARG A 4 -6.00 12.98 -22.80
N THR A 5 -6.53 12.55 -23.91
CA THR A 5 -7.82 11.88 -23.87
C THR A 5 -7.55 10.47 -23.34
N ALA A 6 -7.85 10.24 -22.08
CA ALA A 6 -7.94 8.88 -21.56
C ALA A 6 -8.81 8.10 -22.54
N ASP A 7 -8.24 7.07 -23.19
CA ASP A 7 -8.91 6.30 -24.21
C ASP A 7 -10.29 5.89 -23.70
N PRO A 8 -11.39 6.35 -24.31
CA PRO A 8 -12.74 6.02 -23.86
C PRO A 8 -12.97 4.51 -23.83
N PHE A 9 -12.20 3.75 -24.61
CA PHE A 9 -12.17 2.30 -24.59
C PHE A 9 -11.71 1.71 -23.24
N VAL A 10 -10.72 2.31 -22.57
CA VAL A 10 -10.26 1.85 -21.26
C VAL A 10 -11.36 2.10 -20.21
N GLY A 11 -12.02 3.24 -20.26
CA GLY A 11 -13.14 3.56 -19.38
C GLY A 11 -14.33 2.62 -19.58
N ILE A 12 -14.70 2.32 -20.82
CA ILE A 12 -15.77 1.39 -21.15
C ILE A 12 -15.41 -0.04 -20.75
N LEU A 13 -14.17 -0.47 -21.01
CA LEU A 13 -13.68 -1.80 -20.62
C LEU A 13 -13.74 -1.97 -19.09
N LEU A 14 -13.27 -0.99 -18.34
CA LEU A 14 -13.34 -1.00 -16.87
C LEU A 14 -14.79 -1.03 -16.37
N ALA A 15 -15.68 -0.24 -16.97
CA ALA A 15 -17.10 -0.24 -16.61
C ALA A 15 -17.77 -1.60 -16.89
N VAL A 16 -17.44 -2.25 -18.00
CA VAL A 16 -17.91 -3.59 -18.34
C VAL A 16 -17.36 -4.63 -17.37
N VAL A 17 -16.07 -4.58 -17.05
CA VAL A 17 -15.43 -5.49 -16.09
C VAL A 17 -16.07 -5.33 -14.70
N VAL A 18 -16.27 -4.10 -14.22
CA VAL A 18 -16.92 -3.83 -12.93
C VAL A 18 -18.37 -4.33 -12.92
N LYS A 19 -19.10 -4.22 -14.04
CA LYS A 19 -20.47 -4.69 -14.18
C LYS A 19 -20.57 -6.23 -14.24
N LEU A 20 -19.56 -6.90 -14.79
CA LEU A 20 -19.49 -8.37 -14.88
C LEU A 20 -19.02 -9.00 -13.56
N ILE A 21 -18.22 -8.29 -12.75
CA ILE A 21 -17.85 -8.73 -11.42
C ILE A 21 -19.06 -8.48 -10.52
N HIS A 22 -19.69 -9.56 -10.07
CA HIS A 22 -20.77 -9.50 -9.08
C HIS A 22 -20.18 -9.06 -7.73
N LEU A 23 -20.05 -7.73 -7.54
CA LEU A 23 -19.57 -7.17 -6.29
C LEU A 23 -20.59 -7.47 -5.19
N PRO A 24 -20.17 -8.04 -4.07
CA PRO A 24 -21.04 -8.23 -2.92
C PRO A 24 -21.57 -6.86 -2.46
N ASP A 25 -22.85 -6.83 -2.13
CA ASP A 25 -23.55 -5.61 -1.77
C ASP A 25 -22.91 -4.99 -0.53
N ALA A 26 -22.16 -3.91 -0.71
CA ALA A 26 -21.41 -3.24 0.37
C ALA A 26 -22.35 -2.81 1.52
N ARG A 27 -23.63 -2.54 1.21
CA ARG A 27 -24.65 -2.25 2.24
C ARG A 27 -24.93 -3.47 3.12
N LYS A 28 -25.09 -4.66 2.53
CA LYS A 28 -25.34 -5.89 3.30
C LYS A 28 -24.18 -6.27 4.20
N ILE A 29 -22.94 -6.02 3.73
CA ILE A 29 -21.73 -6.24 4.54
C ILE A 29 -21.70 -5.24 5.69
N ALA A 30 -21.98 -3.95 5.44
CA ALA A 30 -22.01 -2.92 6.46
C ALA A 30 -23.15 -3.13 7.48
N GLU A 31 -24.30 -3.60 7.04
CA GLU A 31 -25.44 -3.93 7.91
C GLU A 31 -25.12 -5.15 8.79
N ALA A 32 -24.54 -6.21 8.24
CA ALA A 32 -24.10 -7.39 8.99
C ALA A 32 -23.00 -7.07 10.03
N GLU A 33 -22.08 -6.17 9.71
CA GLU A 33 -21.09 -5.68 10.68
C GLU A 33 -21.71 -4.78 11.75
N THR A 34 -22.79 -4.07 11.43
CA THR A 34 -23.47 -3.18 12.38
C THR A 34 -24.28 -3.98 13.43
N GLU A 35 -24.89 -5.10 13.05
CA GLU A 35 -25.61 -5.99 13.97
C GLU A 35 -24.69 -6.65 15.01
N HIS A 36 -23.40 -6.85 14.69
CA HIS A 36 -22.43 -7.45 15.62
C HIS A 36 -21.73 -6.45 16.54
N ASN A 37 -21.90 -5.14 16.37
CA ASN A 37 -21.12 -4.14 17.10
C ASN A 37 -21.95 -3.38 18.13
N HIS A 38 -22.26 -4.02 19.26
CA HIS A 38 -22.85 -3.42 20.45
C HIS A 38 -21.82 -2.83 21.43
N ASP A 39 -20.67 -2.34 20.94
CA ASP A 39 -19.57 -1.86 21.79
C ASP A 39 -19.85 -0.53 22.52
N GLY A 40 -21.05 0.04 22.43
CA GLY A 40 -21.42 1.28 23.12
C GLY A 40 -20.57 2.52 22.74
N LYS A 41 -19.68 2.40 21.75
CA LYS A 41 -18.83 3.50 21.29
C LYS A 41 -19.61 4.48 20.45
N THR A 42 -19.47 5.77 20.75
CA THR A 42 -20.20 6.86 20.11
C THR A 42 -19.40 7.61 19.06
N SER A 43 -18.08 7.31 18.92
CA SER A 43 -17.19 8.01 18.01
C SER A 43 -16.12 7.09 17.42
N VAL A 44 -15.72 7.38 16.17
CA VAL A 44 -14.62 6.73 15.45
C VAL A 44 -13.30 6.80 16.22
N TRP A 45 -13.07 7.93 16.91
CA TRP A 45 -11.84 8.19 17.67
C TRP A 45 -11.64 7.28 18.89
N GLN A 46 -12.67 6.56 19.32
CA GLN A 46 -12.59 5.60 20.42
C GLN A 46 -11.98 4.25 19.99
N TYR A 47 -11.80 4.04 18.68
CA TYR A 47 -11.20 2.83 18.14
C TYR A 47 -9.68 3.00 17.99
N LYS A 48 -8.92 2.58 18.99
CA LYS A 48 -7.44 2.72 19.02
C LYS A 48 -6.75 2.10 17.81
N HIS A 49 -7.25 0.96 17.31
CA HIS A 49 -6.66 0.30 16.15
C HIS A 49 -6.84 1.10 14.85
N MET A 50 -7.94 1.85 14.70
CA MET A 50 -8.15 2.77 13.59
C MET A 50 -7.15 3.93 13.65
N MET A 51 -6.99 4.55 14.82
CA MET A 51 -6.02 5.64 15.03
C MET A 51 -4.59 5.19 14.72
N LEU A 52 -4.18 4.05 15.28
CA LEU A 52 -2.87 3.48 15.01
C LEU A 52 -2.69 3.10 13.54
N GLY A 53 -3.76 2.60 12.90
CA GLY A 53 -3.76 2.29 11.49
C GLY A 53 -3.60 3.53 10.60
N ALA A 54 -4.26 4.64 10.94
CA ALA A 54 -4.11 5.92 10.23
C ALA A 54 -2.66 6.45 10.34
N ILE A 55 -2.07 6.42 11.53
CA ILE A 55 -0.67 6.81 11.74
C ILE A 55 0.27 5.88 10.97
N ALA A 56 0.03 4.58 11.02
CA ALA A 56 0.85 3.59 10.31
C ALA A 56 0.80 3.80 8.79
N ILE A 57 -0.38 4.10 8.22
CA ILE A 57 -0.53 4.42 6.79
C ILE A 57 0.18 5.72 6.44
N PHE A 58 0.04 6.76 7.25
CA PHE A 58 0.76 8.02 7.04
C PHE A 58 2.28 7.81 6.97
N CYS A 59 2.85 7.13 7.96
CA CYS A 59 4.29 6.84 8.00
C CYS A 59 4.72 5.95 6.83
N TYR A 60 3.93 4.91 6.53
CA TYR A 60 4.22 3.98 5.44
C TYR A 60 4.20 4.68 4.07
N VAL A 61 3.12 5.42 3.76
CA VAL A 61 3.00 6.11 2.46
C VAL A 61 4.09 7.18 2.31
N GLY A 62 4.38 7.92 3.39
CA GLY A 62 5.49 8.87 3.40
C GLY A 62 6.82 8.22 3.07
N ALA A 63 7.13 7.05 3.66
CA ALA A 63 8.35 6.30 3.35
C ALA A 63 8.35 5.76 1.90
N GLU A 64 7.24 5.21 1.43
CA GLU A 64 7.11 4.69 0.06
C GLU A 64 7.32 5.78 -0.99
N VAL A 65 6.70 6.93 -0.81
CA VAL A 65 6.84 8.10 -1.71
C VAL A 65 8.26 8.67 -1.64
N ALA A 66 8.85 8.76 -0.45
CA ALA A 66 10.23 9.23 -0.30
C ALA A 66 11.23 8.32 -1.04
N ILE A 67 11.11 6.99 -0.88
CA ILE A 67 11.95 6.03 -1.60
C ILE A 67 11.74 6.17 -3.12
N GLY A 68 10.49 6.19 -3.58
CA GLY A 68 10.17 6.28 -5.00
C GLY A 68 10.67 7.58 -5.65
N SER A 69 10.55 8.72 -4.97
CA SER A 69 10.98 10.02 -5.50
C SER A 69 12.49 10.24 -5.45
N MET A 70 13.18 9.69 -4.45
CA MET A 70 14.63 9.88 -4.30
C MET A 70 15.46 8.78 -4.96
N MET A 71 14.86 7.67 -5.36
CA MET A 71 15.55 6.47 -5.84
C MET A 71 16.50 6.77 -7.00
N ILE A 72 16.07 7.57 -7.98
CA ILE A 72 16.90 7.91 -9.15
C ILE A 72 18.16 8.65 -8.69
N ASN A 73 18.00 9.69 -7.85
CA ASN A 73 19.11 10.50 -7.36
C ASN A 73 20.10 9.66 -6.53
N VAL A 74 19.58 8.81 -5.66
CA VAL A 74 20.41 7.89 -4.85
C VAL A 74 21.22 6.95 -5.75
N LEU A 75 20.63 6.41 -6.81
CA LEU A 75 21.32 5.51 -7.73
C LEU A 75 22.35 6.26 -8.61
N GLU A 76 22.09 7.51 -8.98
CA GLU A 76 23.06 8.36 -9.67
C GLU A 76 24.28 8.67 -8.79
N GLU A 77 24.04 9.11 -7.55
CA GLU A 77 25.10 9.52 -6.62
C GLU A 77 25.93 8.33 -6.09
N THR A 78 25.26 7.22 -5.77
CA THR A 78 25.91 6.12 -5.05
C THR A 78 26.38 4.98 -5.96
N ALA A 79 25.73 4.78 -7.11
CA ALA A 79 26.07 3.72 -8.06
C ALA A 79 26.62 4.25 -9.40
N GLY A 80 26.71 5.56 -9.58
CA GLY A 80 27.21 6.19 -10.81
C GLY A 80 26.36 5.90 -12.04
N LEU A 81 25.07 5.58 -11.84
CA LEU A 81 24.16 5.25 -12.94
C LEU A 81 23.66 6.51 -13.64
N SER A 82 23.43 6.42 -14.95
CA SER A 82 22.80 7.54 -15.67
C SER A 82 21.34 7.69 -15.25
N HIS A 83 20.79 8.90 -15.35
CA HIS A 83 19.39 9.22 -15.04
C HIS A 83 18.39 8.27 -15.76
N LYS A 84 18.66 7.97 -17.03
CA LYS A 84 17.85 7.02 -17.81
C LYS A 84 17.85 5.62 -17.23
N THR A 85 19.00 5.16 -16.76
CA THR A 85 19.15 3.85 -16.12
C THR A 85 18.45 3.83 -14.76
N GLY A 86 18.59 4.89 -13.96
CA GLY A 86 17.86 5.08 -12.69
C GLY A 86 16.33 5.04 -12.89
N ALA A 87 15.82 5.69 -13.94
CA ALA A 87 14.40 5.65 -14.29
C ALA A 87 13.90 4.22 -14.64
N ASN A 88 14.74 3.40 -15.30
CA ASN A 88 14.39 1.99 -15.55
C ASN A 88 14.30 1.18 -14.25
N TYR A 89 15.20 1.41 -13.29
CA TYR A 89 15.13 0.76 -11.98
C TYR A 89 13.92 1.21 -11.18
N LEU A 90 13.53 2.49 -11.27
CA LEU A 90 12.29 2.97 -10.68
C LEU A 90 11.05 2.28 -11.30
N ALA A 91 11.04 2.03 -12.60
CA ALA A 91 9.99 1.25 -13.25
C ALA A 91 9.95 -0.20 -12.74
N ILE A 92 11.11 -0.82 -12.49
CA ILE A 92 11.21 -2.17 -11.90
C ILE A 92 10.71 -2.15 -10.46
N TYR A 93 11.00 -1.11 -9.68
CA TYR A 93 10.48 -0.93 -8.31
C TYR A 93 8.95 -0.95 -8.28
N TRP A 94 8.30 -0.14 -9.12
CA TRP A 94 6.84 -0.10 -9.22
C TRP A 94 6.25 -1.38 -9.83
N GLY A 95 6.95 -1.98 -10.80
CA GLY A 95 6.59 -3.29 -11.36
C GLY A 95 6.66 -4.40 -10.30
N GLY A 96 7.69 -4.41 -9.47
CA GLY A 96 7.83 -5.29 -8.32
C GLY A 96 6.71 -5.10 -7.30
N ALA A 97 6.33 -3.85 -7.02
CA ALA A 97 5.19 -3.53 -6.17
C ALA A 97 3.87 -4.08 -6.73
N MET A 98 3.66 -4.02 -8.05
CA MET A 98 2.48 -4.59 -8.69
C MET A 98 2.45 -6.12 -8.56
N ILE A 99 3.53 -6.80 -8.88
CA ILE A 99 3.65 -8.27 -8.75
C ILE A 99 3.47 -8.69 -7.30
N GLY A 100 4.09 -7.98 -6.37
CA GLY A 100 3.99 -8.23 -4.93
C GLY A 100 2.57 -8.18 -4.40
N ARG A 101 1.69 -7.32 -4.96
CA ARG A 101 0.25 -7.28 -4.59
C ARG A 101 -0.47 -8.58 -4.90
N PHE A 102 -0.22 -9.18 -6.06
CA PHE A 102 -0.84 -10.46 -6.42
C PHE A 102 -0.32 -11.59 -5.52
N ILE A 103 0.99 -11.69 -5.33
CA ILE A 103 1.61 -12.71 -4.48
C ILE A 103 1.17 -12.52 -3.02
N GLY A 104 1.23 -11.30 -2.50
CA GLY A 104 0.83 -10.97 -1.15
C GLY A 104 -0.65 -11.24 -0.87
N SER A 105 -1.53 -10.94 -1.83
CA SER A 105 -2.95 -11.28 -1.73
C SER A 105 -3.17 -12.79 -1.64
N ALA A 106 -2.46 -13.57 -2.46
CA ALA A 106 -2.50 -15.04 -2.39
C ALA A 106 -1.94 -15.59 -1.06
N MET A 107 -0.88 -14.98 -0.51
CA MET A 107 -0.32 -15.38 0.77
C MET A 107 -1.23 -15.05 1.96
N MET A 108 -1.95 -13.95 1.93
CA MET A 108 -2.88 -13.57 3.00
C MET A 108 -4.08 -14.51 3.12
N SER A 109 -4.37 -15.33 2.11
CA SER A 109 -5.36 -16.41 2.25
C SER A 109 -4.90 -17.53 3.19
N LYS A 110 -3.58 -17.67 3.41
CA LYS A 110 -2.96 -18.72 4.23
C LYS A 110 -2.34 -18.21 5.53
N ILE A 111 -1.94 -16.95 5.56
CA ILE A 111 -1.23 -16.33 6.69
C ILE A 111 -2.09 -15.20 7.25
N ALA A 112 -2.18 -15.11 8.58
CA ALA A 112 -2.91 -14.04 9.24
C ALA A 112 -2.36 -12.66 8.82
N PRO A 113 -3.22 -11.71 8.37
CA PRO A 113 -2.79 -10.42 7.81
C PRO A 113 -1.87 -9.62 8.73
N ASN A 114 -2.12 -9.64 10.05
CA ASN A 114 -1.29 -8.96 11.04
C ASN A 114 0.15 -9.51 11.10
N LYS A 115 0.33 -10.83 11.02
CA LYS A 115 1.66 -11.46 11.02
C LYS A 115 2.41 -11.16 9.73
N TYR A 116 1.70 -11.21 8.61
CA TYR A 116 2.27 -10.91 7.29
C TYR A 116 2.70 -9.43 7.20
N LEU A 117 1.86 -8.52 7.70
CA LEU A 117 2.20 -7.09 7.79
C LEU A 117 3.44 -6.84 8.65
N ALA A 118 3.51 -7.47 9.83
CA ALA A 118 4.67 -7.34 10.72
C ALA A 118 5.95 -7.87 10.08
N PHE A 119 5.88 -9.01 9.39
CA PHE A 119 7.01 -9.57 8.64
C PHE A 119 7.51 -8.59 7.56
N ASN A 120 6.61 -8.05 6.73
CA ASN A 120 6.98 -7.10 5.68
C ASN A 120 7.59 -5.81 6.26
N ALA A 121 7.04 -5.29 7.36
CA ALA A 121 7.59 -4.11 8.00
C ALA A 121 9.01 -4.34 8.54
N ILE A 122 9.25 -5.46 9.23
CA ILE A 122 10.59 -5.81 9.74
C ILE A 122 11.56 -6.01 8.57
N ALA A 123 11.15 -6.73 7.53
CA ALA A 123 11.97 -6.97 6.35
C ALA A 123 12.31 -5.66 5.62
N ALA A 124 11.36 -4.73 5.47
CA ALA A 124 11.59 -3.42 4.87
C ALA A 124 12.59 -2.58 5.70
N ILE A 125 12.44 -2.53 7.03
CA ILE A 125 13.39 -1.85 7.93
C ILE A 125 14.78 -2.44 7.78
N THR A 126 14.89 -3.77 7.74
CA THR A 126 16.17 -4.47 7.58
C THR A 126 16.83 -4.12 6.24
N LEU A 127 16.05 -4.11 5.14
CA LEU A 127 16.58 -3.74 3.83
C LEU A 127 17.01 -2.27 3.75
N ILE A 128 16.28 -1.35 4.40
CA ILE A 128 16.69 0.05 4.51
C ILE A 128 18.01 0.15 5.28
N ALA A 129 18.14 -0.55 6.41
CA ALA A 129 19.38 -0.56 7.17
C ALA A 129 20.55 -1.11 6.33
N ILE A 130 20.36 -2.19 5.59
CA ILE A 130 21.36 -2.75 4.66
C ILE A 130 21.73 -1.74 3.58
N ALA A 131 20.74 -1.06 2.97
CA ALA A 131 20.99 -0.06 1.94
C ALA A 131 21.84 1.12 2.45
N ILE A 132 21.57 1.57 3.69
CA ILE A 132 22.34 2.66 4.33
C ILE A 132 23.76 2.19 4.67
N LEU A 133 23.91 1.02 5.28
CA LEU A 133 25.20 0.49 5.70
C LEU A 133 26.11 0.13 4.50
N ALA A 134 25.53 -0.28 3.39
CA ALA A 134 26.27 -0.57 2.16
C ALA A 134 26.88 0.68 1.50
N GLY A 135 26.36 1.88 1.81
CA GLY A 135 26.89 3.14 1.33
C GLY A 135 26.80 3.35 -0.18
N GLY A 136 26.03 2.53 -0.88
CA GLY A 136 25.83 2.62 -2.34
C GLY A 136 26.14 1.34 -3.11
N GLY A 137 26.15 1.46 -4.45
CA GLY A 137 26.44 0.35 -5.35
C GLY A 137 25.30 -0.65 -5.52
N ALA A 138 25.63 -1.86 -6.00
CA ALA A 138 24.65 -2.89 -6.34
C ALA A 138 23.82 -3.37 -5.14
N VAL A 139 24.40 -3.39 -3.94
CA VAL A 139 23.69 -3.84 -2.73
C VAL A 139 22.57 -2.88 -2.38
N THR A 140 22.83 -1.58 -2.36
CA THR A 140 21.80 -0.53 -2.14
C THR A 140 20.71 -0.61 -3.19
N MET A 141 21.07 -0.75 -4.46
CA MET A 141 20.12 -0.87 -5.56
C MET A 141 19.16 -2.05 -5.36
N TRP A 142 19.68 -3.26 -5.13
CA TRP A 142 18.85 -4.44 -4.93
C TRP A 142 18.00 -4.37 -3.65
N ALA A 143 18.54 -3.79 -2.58
CA ALA A 143 17.79 -3.58 -1.35
C ALA A 143 16.58 -2.67 -1.59
N LEU A 144 16.76 -1.54 -2.30
CA LEU A 144 15.68 -0.62 -2.65
C LEU A 144 14.62 -1.27 -3.54
N LEU A 145 15.02 -2.06 -4.54
CA LEU A 145 14.09 -2.79 -5.41
C LEU A 145 13.23 -3.80 -4.63
N LEU A 146 13.85 -4.54 -3.70
CA LEU A 146 13.14 -5.50 -2.85
C LEU A 146 12.16 -4.82 -1.89
N ILE A 147 12.46 -3.61 -1.42
CA ILE A 147 11.52 -2.84 -0.60
C ILE A 147 10.22 -2.57 -1.39
N GLY A 148 10.28 -2.24 -2.68
CA GLY A 148 9.10 -2.05 -3.51
C GLY A 148 8.19 -3.28 -3.52
N PHE A 149 8.78 -4.46 -3.62
CA PHE A 149 8.04 -5.72 -3.56
C PHE A 149 7.37 -5.95 -2.19
N LEU A 150 8.08 -5.70 -1.09
CA LEU A 150 7.55 -5.88 0.28
C LEU A 150 6.46 -4.84 0.61
N ASN A 151 6.64 -3.61 0.18
CA ASN A 151 5.70 -2.52 0.40
C ASN A 151 4.33 -2.74 -0.26
N SER A 152 4.28 -3.53 -1.31
CA SER A 152 3.14 -3.70 -2.19
C SER A 152 1.81 -4.02 -1.50
N ILE A 153 1.85 -4.85 -0.45
CA ILE A 153 0.67 -5.33 0.27
C ILE A 153 0.42 -4.59 1.59
N MET A 154 1.37 -3.73 2.01
CA MET A 154 1.29 -3.08 3.31
C MET A 154 0.10 -2.13 3.41
N PHE A 155 -0.16 -1.34 2.36
CA PHE A 155 -1.29 -0.41 2.33
C PHE A 155 -2.65 -1.12 2.48
N PRO A 156 -3.06 -2.05 1.58
CA PRO A 156 -4.37 -2.66 1.67
C PRO A 156 -4.55 -3.47 2.95
N THR A 157 -3.48 -4.08 3.46
CA THR A 157 -3.53 -4.85 4.71
C THR A 157 -3.73 -3.94 5.91
N THR A 158 -2.97 -2.84 6.02
CA THR A 158 -3.12 -1.88 7.12
C THR A 158 -4.49 -1.21 7.08
N PHE A 159 -4.96 -0.83 5.89
CA PHE A 159 -6.29 -0.25 5.70
C PHE A 159 -7.39 -1.22 6.17
N SER A 160 -7.33 -2.47 5.73
CA SER A 160 -8.29 -3.50 6.13
C SER A 160 -8.29 -3.76 7.64
N LEU A 161 -7.11 -3.82 8.27
CA LEU A 161 -6.98 -3.99 9.71
C LEU A 161 -7.48 -2.77 10.50
N ALA A 162 -7.23 -1.57 10.00
CA ALA A 162 -7.65 -0.32 10.63
C ALA A 162 -9.17 -0.11 10.58
N THR A 163 -9.83 -0.58 9.53
CA THR A 163 -11.28 -0.44 9.34
C THR A 163 -12.09 -1.62 9.89
N LYS A 164 -11.42 -2.71 10.31
CA LYS A 164 -12.08 -3.94 10.76
C LYS A 164 -12.93 -3.70 12.02
N GLY A 165 -14.20 -4.16 11.98
CA GLY A 165 -15.09 -4.14 13.13
C GLY A 165 -15.60 -2.76 13.56
N LEU A 166 -15.55 -1.74 12.69
CA LEU A 166 -16.06 -0.40 12.96
C LEU A 166 -17.56 -0.24 12.66
N GLY A 167 -18.18 -1.20 11.96
CA GLY A 167 -19.60 -1.18 11.60
C GLY A 167 -20.01 0.15 10.96
N LYS A 168 -20.97 0.86 11.54
CA LYS A 168 -21.46 2.16 11.03
C LYS A 168 -20.39 3.24 10.88
N TYR A 169 -19.25 3.11 11.55
CA TYR A 169 -18.16 4.08 11.49
C TYR A 169 -17.12 3.77 10.40
N THR A 170 -17.25 2.66 9.67
CA THR A 170 -16.30 2.26 8.62
C THR A 170 -16.12 3.35 7.56
N GLY A 171 -17.21 4.01 7.12
CA GLY A 171 -17.13 5.09 6.16
C GLY A 171 -16.34 6.30 6.66
N ALA A 172 -16.61 6.75 7.89
CA ALA A 172 -15.88 7.86 8.50
C ALA A 172 -14.40 7.51 8.75
N ALA A 173 -14.12 6.30 9.20
CA ALA A 173 -12.76 5.80 9.38
C ALA A 173 -11.98 5.75 8.06
N SER A 174 -12.60 5.25 7.00
CA SER A 174 -12.00 5.24 5.66
C SER A 174 -11.65 6.64 5.17
N GLY A 175 -12.55 7.62 5.41
CA GLY A 175 -12.28 9.03 5.09
C GLY A 175 -11.07 9.58 5.84
N ILE A 176 -10.97 9.34 7.15
CA ILE A 176 -9.82 9.76 7.98
C ILE A 176 -8.52 9.12 7.48
N ILE A 177 -8.54 7.81 7.22
CA ILE A 177 -7.36 7.09 6.73
C ILE A 177 -6.94 7.60 5.35
N CYS A 178 -7.90 7.84 4.44
CA CYS A 178 -7.60 8.43 3.13
C CYS A 178 -7.01 9.84 3.23
N THR A 179 -7.46 10.65 4.20
CA THR A 179 -6.87 11.97 4.45
C THR A 179 -5.44 11.87 4.99
N ALA A 180 -5.10 10.80 5.69
CA ALA A 180 -3.74 10.58 6.20
C ALA A 180 -2.72 10.22 5.08
N ILE A 181 -3.17 9.97 3.85
CA ILE A 181 -2.30 9.64 2.70
C ILE A 181 -1.78 10.92 2.01
N VAL A 182 -2.47 12.03 2.16
CA VAL A 182 -2.19 13.34 1.53
C VAL A 182 -1.27 14.16 2.41
#